data_4ac95f6663cfd7960dff50e73767cddb
#
_entry.id   4ac95f6663cfd7960dff50e73767cddb
#
_cell.length_a   1.000
_cell.length_b   1.000
_cell.length_c   1.000
_cell.angle_alpha   90.00
_cell.angle_beta   90.00
_cell.angle_gamma   90.00
#
_symmetry.space_group_name_H-M   'P 1'
#
loop_
_entity.id
_entity.type
_entity.pdbx_description
1 polymer ?
#
loop_
_entity_poly.entity_id
_entity_poly.type
_entity_poly.pdbx_seq_one_letter_code
_entity_poly.pdbx_strand_id
1 'polypeptide(L)'
;MTNPAPLAARYTDPSPRSLRPVEESDFAPSNAERVLLTGASGMLGRESALALLRAGYTVRVFQRSDSGIAALLPDTIRPRFEQVRGSLTNRQAIEQALTGVNGIVHAAAKVSVSGDWRDYERVNIEGTKSLLDAAVEHAIPKFLYISSPSVAHAGAALVGAGNGDASPEHARGNYARSKAVAEKAVLQMNGTALSTGEHLCTSALRPHLIWGPGDTQLVERILERARAGRVPLLSGGTGLIDTLYIDNAADAVVHGYERLKALAGRAVVVTNGQPRTVAELMSGFCTAVGVPAPRFSVPAPVAVVAGRLIEKVWALLP
;
A
#
# COMPACT_ATOMS: atom_id res chain seq x y z
N MET A 1 -21.27 8.66 21.64
CA MET A 1 -20.09 8.57 20.75
C MET A 1 -20.43 9.35 19.49
N THR A 2 -19.90 10.56 19.36
CA THR A 2 -20.11 11.41 18.17
C THR A 2 -19.38 10.77 16.99
N ASN A 3 -20.13 10.44 15.95
CA ASN A 3 -19.57 9.97 14.68
C ASN A 3 -18.63 11.06 14.15
N PRO A 4 -17.32 10.80 13.93
CA PRO A 4 -16.44 11.83 13.38
C PRO A 4 -17.00 12.25 12.02
N ALA A 5 -17.02 13.57 11.76
CA ALA A 5 -17.46 14.11 10.49
C ALA A 5 -16.70 13.43 9.34
N PRO A 6 -17.35 13.10 8.22
CA PRO A 6 -16.68 12.49 7.09
C PRO A 6 -15.49 13.36 6.64
N LEU A 7 -14.35 12.73 6.35
CA LEU A 7 -13.12 13.42 5.91
C LEU A 7 -13.38 14.40 4.74
N ALA A 8 -14.28 14.06 3.83
CA ALA A 8 -14.69 14.94 2.73
C ALA A 8 -15.27 16.30 3.20
N ALA A 9 -15.85 16.38 4.39
CA ALA A 9 -16.38 17.63 4.93
C ALA A 9 -15.29 18.56 5.51
N ARG A 10 -14.05 18.10 5.58
CA ARG A 10 -12.93 18.86 6.15
C ARG A 10 -12.13 19.65 5.10
N TYR A 11 -12.40 19.43 3.80
CA TYR A 11 -11.63 20.06 2.71
C TYR A 11 -12.53 20.96 1.87
N THR A 12 -12.22 22.25 1.86
CA THR A 12 -12.90 23.27 1.05
C THR A 12 -12.30 23.43 -0.34
N ASP A 13 -11.04 23.01 -0.53
CA ASP A 13 -10.34 23.04 -1.82
C ASP A 13 -10.57 21.74 -2.60
N PRO A 14 -11.15 21.80 -3.81
CA PRO A 14 -11.40 20.62 -4.64
C PRO A 14 -10.12 20.03 -5.27
N SER A 15 -8.97 20.71 -5.16
CA SER A 15 -7.70 20.19 -5.69
C SER A 15 -7.25 18.96 -4.93
N PRO A 16 -6.63 17.96 -5.62
CA PRO A 16 -6.04 16.80 -4.94
C PRO A 16 -5.04 17.23 -3.86
N ARG A 17 -5.17 16.68 -2.66
CA ARG A 17 -4.32 17.02 -1.51
C ARG A 17 -2.84 16.79 -1.76
N SER A 18 -2.51 15.75 -2.49
CA SER A 18 -1.15 15.38 -2.86
C SER A 18 -0.47 16.39 -3.81
N LEU A 19 -1.24 17.32 -4.39
CA LEU A 19 -0.74 18.34 -5.32
C LEU A 19 -0.56 19.73 -4.67
N ARG A 20 -0.98 19.92 -3.42
CA ARG A 20 -0.91 21.20 -2.73
C ARG A 20 0.03 21.16 -1.53
N PRO A 21 0.58 22.31 -1.10
CA PRO A 21 1.33 22.41 0.13
C PRO A 21 0.53 21.90 1.34
N VAL A 22 1.25 21.42 2.34
CA VAL A 22 0.66 20.99 3.60
C VAL A 22 0.49 22.23 4.49
N GLU A 23 -0.75 22.53 4.86
CA GLU A 23 -1.11 23.68 5.69
C GLU A 23 -1.56 23.27 7.09
N GLU A 24 -1.41 24.15 8.08
CA GLU A 24 -1.82 23.87 9.46
C GLU A 24 -3.33 23.60 9.58
N SER A 25 -4.13 24.30 8.79
CA SER A 25 -5.59 24.13 8.70
C SER A 25 -6.04 22.74 8.24
N ASP A 26 -5.14 21.96 7.62
CA ASP A 26 -5.43 20.59 7.20
C ASP A 26 -5.59 19.61 8.37
N PHE A 27 -5.12 19.97 9.57
CA PHE A 27 -4.97 19.02 10.67
C PHE A 27 -6.08 19.17 11.72
N ALA A 28 -6.76 18.07 12.04
CA ALA A 28 -7.68 18.01 13.17
C ALA A 28 -6.92 18.10 14.51
N PRO A 29 -7.58 18.52 15.59
CA PRO A 29 -7.04 18.42 16.93
C PRO A 29 -6.52 17.01 17.26
N SER A 30 -5.49 16.92 18.11
CA SER A 30 -4.95 15.62 18.51
C SER A 30 -5.99 14.79 19.27
N ASN A 31 -6.10 13.51 18.89
CA ASN A 31 -6.91 12.51 19.61
C ASN A 31 -6.09 11.68 20.61
N ALA A 32 -4.82 12.03 20.81
CA ALA A 32 -3.84 11.38 21.68
C ALA A 32 -3.51 9.90 21.33
N GLU A 33 -4.14 9.31 20.31
CA GLU A 33 -3.84 7.95 19.86
C GLU A 33 -2.57 7.94 18.99
N ARG A 34 -1.61 7.07 19.33
CA ARG A 34 -0.36 6.90 18.56
C ARG A 34 -0.45 5.69 17.66
N VAL A 35 -0.25 5.92 16.36
CA VAL A 35 -0.25 4.88 15.33
C VAL A 35 1.17 4.63 14.83
N LEU A 36 1.64 3.38 14.88
CA LEU A 36 2.84 2.98 14.18
C LEU A 36 2.52 2.75 12.71
N LEU A 37 3.23 3.42 11.82
CA LEU A 37 3.15 3.19 10.38
C LEU A 37 4.50 2.65 9.88
N THR A 38 4.49 1.51 9.21
CA THR A 38 5.69 0.99 8.53
C THR A 38 5.63 1.30 7.04
N GLY A 39 6.78 1.51 6.41
CA GLY A 39 6.84 1.73 4.96
C GLY A 39 6.58 3.16 4.49
N ALA A 40 6.76 4.14 5.36
CA ALA A 40 6.54 5.57 5.07
C ALA A 40 7.50 6.18 4.02
N SER A 41 8.54 5.47 3.59
CA SER A 41 9.39 5.88 2.47
C SER A 41 8.76 5.64 1.09
N GLY A 42 7.72 4.80 1.01
CA GLY A 42 6.94 4.59 -0.21
C GLY A 42 5.82 5.62 -0.36
N MET A 43 5.34 5.82 -1.59
CA MET A 43 4.28 6.79 -1.92
C MET A 43 3.04 6.62 -1.02
N LEU A 44 2.46 5.42 -0.95
CA LEU A 44 1.30 5.16 -0.09
C LEU A 44 1.60 5.40 1.39
N GLY A 45 2.73 4.92 1.89
CA GLY A 45 3.07 5.07 3.30
C GLY A 45 3.26 6.54 3.70
N ARG A 46 3.91 7.35 2.84
CA ARG A 46 4.07 8.78 3.06
C ARG A 46 2.72 9.49 3.12
N GLU A 47 1.84 9.29 2.14
CA GLU A 47 0.54 9.95 2.11
C GLU A 47 -0.38 9.44 3.23
N SER A 48 -0.28 8.15 3.60
CA SER A 48 -0.99 7.60 4.76
C SER A 48 -0.53 8.22 6.09
N ALA A 49 0.78 8.50 6.25
CA ALA A 49 1.28 9.20 7.43
C ALA A 49 0.70 10.61 7.55
N LEU A 50 0.69 11.35 6.44
CA LEU A 50 0.10 12.69 6.39
C LEU A 50 -1.41 12.64 6.65
N ALA A 51 -2.12 11.68 6.07
CA ALA A 51 -3.55 11.51 6.27
C ALA A 51 -3.91 11.16 7.72
N LEU A 52 -3.14 10.28 8.37
CA LEU A 52 -3.30 9.96 9.79
C LEU A 52 -3.05 11.18 10.69
N LEU A 53 -1.99 11.95 10.42
CA LEU A 53 -1.73 13.20 11.14
C LEU A 53 -2.86 14.21 10.96
N ARG A 54 -3.39 14.37 9.73
CA ARG A 54 -4.56 15.22 9.42
C ARG A 54 -5.80 14.77 10.17
N ALA A 55 -5.98 13.46 10.35
CA ALA A 55 -7.08 12.89 11.12
C ALA A 55 -6.93 13.05 12.65
N GLY A 56 -5.83 13.63 13.13
CA GLY A 56 -5.60 13.93 14.55
C GLY A 56 -4.72 12.90 15.28
N TYR A 57 -4.22 11.89 14.61
CA TYR A 57 -3.34 10.89 15.24
C TYR A 57 -1.93 11.44 15.48
N THR A 58 -1.26 10.90 16.49
CA THR A 58 0.20 10.94 16.58
C THR A 58 0.75 9.80 15.74
N VAL A 59 1.67 10.06 14.83
CA VAL A 59 2.19 9.06 13.92
C VAL A 59 3.66 8.80 14.19
N ARG A 60 3.97 7.55 14.50
CA ARG A 60 5.36 7.06 14.55
C ARG A 60 5.62 6.24 13.31
N VAL A 61 6.59 6.64 12.49
CA VAL A 61 7.03 5.84 11.35
C VAL A 61 8.20 4.93 11.73
N PHE A 62 8.16 3.68 11.27
CA PHE A 62 9.23 2.70 11.45
C PHE A 62 9.77 2.24 10.11
N GLN A 63 11.02 2.56 9.83
CA GLN A 63 11.67 2.24 8.55
C GLN A 63 13.21 2.38 8.63
N ARG A 64 13.90 1.92 7.58
CA ARG A 64 15.36 1.87 7.53
C ARG A 64 16.04 3.24 7.32
N SER A 65 15.43 4.10 6.52
CA SER A 65 15.97 5.41 6.12
C SER A 65 15.09 6.56 6.59
N ASP A 66 15.51 7.79 6.41
CA ASP A 66 14.67 8.96 6.65
C ASP A 66 13.47 8.97 5.71
N SER A 67 12.30 9.34 6.24
CA SER A 67 11.06 9.49 5.46
C SER A 67 10.95 10.83 4.75
N GLY A 68 11.66 11.83 5.23
CA GLY A 68 11.51 13.21 4.80
C GLY A 68 10.19 13.89 5.23
N ILE A 69 9.31 13.18 5.94
CA ILE A 69 7.97 13.69 6.30
C ILE A 69 8.07 14.87 7.26
N ALA A 70 8.98 14.82 8.23
CA ALA A 70 9.15 15.92 9.21
C ALA A 70 9.36 17.29 8.58
N ALA A 71 10.04 17.33 7.42
CA ALA A 71 10.31 18.56 6.69
C ALA A 71 9.06 19.15 5.99
N LEU A 72 8.01 18.35 5.83
CA LEU A 72 6.76 18.77 5.20
C LEU A 72 5.75 19.33 6.23
N LEU A 73 6.00 19.11 7.52
CA LEU A 73 5.02 19.42 8.56
C LEU A 73 5.21 20.84 9.11
N PRO A 74 4.09 21.56 9.33
CA PRO A 74 4.10 22.77 10.13
C PRO A 74 4.70 22.54 11.52
N ASP A 75 5.32 23.55 12.10
CA ASP A 75 6.00 23.43 13.41
C ASP A 75 5.04 23.02 14.53
N THR A 76 3.79 23.44 14.47
CA THR A 76 2.73 23.07 15.43
C THR A 76 2.31 21.59 15.33
N ILE A 77 2.49 20.99 14.18
CA ILE A 77 2.12 19.59 13.92
C ILE A 77 3.30 18.63 14.11
N ARG A 78 4.51 19.12 13.89
CA ARG A 78 5.74 18.32 13.99
C ARG A 78 5.89 17.53 15.30
N PRO A 79 5.46 18.01 16.49
CA PRO A 79 5.49 17.21 17.73
C PRO A 79 4.62 15.95 17.72
N ARG A 80 3.65 15.84 16.78
CA ARG A 80 2.82 14.64 16.59
C ARG A 80 3.45 13.61 15.64
N PHE A 81 4.64 13.89 15.13
CA PHE A 81 5.35 12.98 14.23
C PHE A 81 6.64 12.50 14.87
N GLU A 82 6.83 11.20 14.88
CA GLU A 82 8.05 10.53 15.36
C GLU A 82 8.60 9.60 14.29
N GLN A 83 9.90 9.42 14.26
CA GLN A 83 10.54 8.43 13.39
C GLN A 83 11.50 7.56 14.19
N VAL A 84 11.31 6.24 14.10
CA VAL A 84 12.22 5.22 14.60
C VAL A 84 12.88 4.53 13.40
N ARG A 85 14.21 4.49 13.39
CA ARG A 85 14.97 3.80 12.34
C ARG A 85 15.22 2.35 12.74
N GLY A 86 14.86 1.44 11.84
CA GLY A 86 15.05 0.01 12.07
C GLY A 86 14.58 -0.83 10.91
N SER A 87 14.78 -2.12 11.03
CA SER A 87 14.35 -3.13 10.06
C SER A 87 13.32 -4.05 10.69
N LEU A 88 12.33 -4.51 9.93
CA LEU A 88 11.39 -5.55 10.33
C LEU A 88 12.08 -6.91 10.66
N THR A 89 13.35 -7.05 10.28
CA THR A 89 14.16 -8.23 10.61
C THR A 89 14.96 -8.06 11.91
N ASN A 90 14.80 -6.92 12.60
CA ASN A 90 15.44 -6.66 13.88
C ASN A 90 14.38 -6.54 14.98
N ARG A 91 14.23 -7.59 15.77
CA ARG A 91 13.23 -7.68 16.84
C ARG A 91 13.35 -6.55 17.86
N GLN A 92 14.54 -6.24 18.32
CA GLN A 92 14.75 -5.17 19.31
C GLN A 92 14.31 -3.80 18.77
N ALA A 93 14.57 -3.51 17.48
CA ALA A 93 14.12 -2.27 16.86
C ALA A 93 12.58 -2.21 16.73
N ILE A 94 11.93 -3.35 16.50
CA ILE A 94 10.45 -3.44 16.48
C ILE A 94 9.91 -3.11 17.88
N GLU A 95 10.43 -3.71 18.92
CA GLU A 95 9.99 -3.48 20.31
C GLU A 95 10.13 -2.01 20.72
N GLN A 96 11.26 -1.38 20.38
CA GLN A 96 11.46 0.06 20.61
C GLN A 96 10.41 0.90 19.86
N ALA A 97 10.10 0.53 18.62
CA ALA A 97 9.10 1.25 17.81
C ALA A 97 7.68 1.11 18.37
N LEU A 98 7.36 0.01 19.06
CA LEU A 98 6.03 -0.27 19.59
C LEU A 98 5.75 0.36 20.97
N THR A 99 6.75 0.89 21.66
CA THR A 99 6.56 1.49 22.98
C THR A 99 5.54 2.63 22.95
N GLY A 100 4.43 2.49 23.69
CA GLY A 100 3.35 3.49 23.77
C GLY A 100 2.53 3.66 22.48
N VAL A 101 2.51 2.65 21.60
CA VAL A 101 1.69 2.61 20.37
C VAL A 101 0.32 2.01 20.69
N ASN A 102 -0.75 2.58 20.12
CA ASN A 102 -2.13 2.13 20.29
C ASN A 102 -2.63 1.28 19.12
N GLY A 103 -1.95 1.34 17.98
CA GLY A 103 -2.32 0.57 16.81
C GLY A 103 -1.28 0.65 15.70
N ILE A 104 -1.36 -0.28 14.77
CA ILE A 104 -0.37 -0.47 13.70
C ILE A 104 -1.04 -0.38 12.34
N VAL A 105 -0.43 0.37 11.42
CA VAL A 105 -0.66 0.32 9.98
C VAL A 105 0.60 -0.25 9.32
N HIS A 106 0.51 -1.47 8.81
CA HIS A 106 1.66 -2.16 8.25
C HIS A 106 1.65 -2.12 6.72
N ALA A 107 2.37 -1.14 6.14
CA ALA A 107 2.48 -0.96 4.69
C ALA A 107 3.87 -1.33 4.13
N ALA A 108 4.86 -1.58 4.99
CA ALA A 108 6.19 -1.98 4.53
C ALA A 108 6.15 -3.33 3.82
N ALA A 109 6.73 -3.39 2.64
CA ALA A 109 6.95 -4.61 1.90
C ALA A 109 8.14 -4.46 0.94
N LYS A 110 8.81 -5.56 0.61
CA LYS A 110 9.65 -5.64 -0.58
C LYS A 110 8.72 -5.71 -1.78
N VAL A 111 8.76 -4.68 -2.62
CA VAL A 111 8.01 -4.59 -3.88
C VAL A 111 9.00 -4.59 -5.03
N SER A 112 8.99 -5.60 -5.85
CA SER A 112 9.80 -5.69 -7.07
C SER A 112 9.17 -6.71 -8.01
N VAL A 113 9.39 -6.56 -9.31
CA VAL A 113 8.96 -7.56 -10.31
C VAL A 113 9.88 -8.78 -10.30
N SER A 114 11.15 -8.60 -9.90
CA SER A 114 12.17 -9.64 -9.83
C SER A 114 12.88 -9.63 -8.47
N GLY A 115 13.49 -10.75 -8.11
CA GLY A 115 14.27 -10.90 -6.88
C GLY A 115 14.18 -12.30 -6.29
N ASP A 116 15.14 -12.65 -5.44
CA ASP A 116 15.19 -13.94 -4.76
C ASP A 116 14.00 -14.09 -3.80
N TRP A 117 13.41 -15.28 -3.77
CA TRP A 117 12.33 -15.64 -2.85
C TRP A 117 12.70 -15.39 -1.37
N ARG A 118 13.92 -15.71 -0.98
CA ARG A 118 14.42 -15.52 0.39
C ARG A 118 14.29 -14.07 0.89
N ASP A 119 14.48 -13.10 0.00
CA ASP A 119 14.32 -11.70 0.38
C ASP A 119 12.86 -11.32 0.62
N TYR A 120 11.93 -11.86 -0.20
CA TYR A 120 10.50 -11.65 0.02
C TYR A 120 10.03 -12.36 1.29
N GLU A 121 10.47 -13.58 1.51
CA GLU A 121 10.16 -14.35 2.71
C GLU A 121 10.62 -13.61 3.96
N ARG A 122 11.90 -13.21 4.01
CA ARG A 122 12.48 -12.50 5.16
C ARG A 122 11.76 -11.17 5.46
N VAL A 123 11.44 -10.37 4.44
CA VAL A 123 10.88 -9.02 4.66
C VAL A 123 9.36 -9.08 4.79
N ASN A 124 8.67 -9.72 3.83
CA ASN A 124 7.21 -9.66 3.74
C ASN A 124 6.52 -10.67 4.66
N ILE A 125 7.13 -11.82 4.90
CA ILE A 125 6.53 -12.89 5.72
C ILE A 125 7.07 -12.81 7.14
N GLU A 126 8.37 -13.05 7.33
CA GLU A 126 8.94 -13.11 8.68
C GLU A 126 8.92 -11.74 9.38
N GLY A 127 9.17 -10.66 8.63
CA GLY A 127 9.03 -9.30 9.16
C GLY A 127 7.60 -8.97 9.60
N THR A 128 6.58 -9.40 8.85
CA THR A 128 5.17 -9.22 9.22
C THR A 128 4.82 -10.06 10.46
N LYS A 129 5.24 -11.31 10.52
CA LYS A 129 5.04 -12.19 11.69
C LYS A 129 5.69 -11.60 12.93
N SER A 130 6.95 -11.18 12.82
CA SER A 130 7.68 -10.58 13.95
C SER A 130 6.99 -9.32 14.48
N LEU A 131 6.38 -8.52 13.61
CA LEU A 131 5.61 -7.34 14.00
C LEU A 131 4.26 -7.73 14.66
N LEU A 132 3.59 -8.78 14.17
CA LEU A 132 2.36 -9.33 14.77
C LEU A 132 2.62 -9.88 16.17
N ASP A 133 3.66 -10.71 16.33
CA ASP A 133 4.03 -11.27 17.62
C ASP A 133 4.35 -10.17 18.64
N ALA A 134 5.11 -9.16 18.20
CA ALA A 134 5.40 -8.00 19.02
C ALA A 134 4.14 -7.18 19.38
N ALA A 135 3.18 -7.07 18.45
CA ALA A 135 1.91 -6.39 18.73
C ALA A 135 1.12 -7.10 19.84
N VAL A 136 1.11 -8.44 19.85
CA VAL A 136 0.48 -9.24 20.93
C VAL A 136 1.20 -9.05 22.27
N GLU A 137 2.53 -9.13 22.26
CA GLU A 137 3.35 -8.97 23.48
C GLU A 137 3.22 -7.57 24.10
N HIS A 138 3.10 -6.54 23.26
CA HIS A 138 2.85 -5.15 23.68
C HIS A 138 1.37 -4.82 23.89
N ALA A 139 0.49 -5.83 23.82
CA ALA A 139 -0.96 -5.69 23.97
C ALA A 139 -1.57 -4.60 23.07
N ILE A 140 -1.11 -4.49 21.84
CA ILE A 140 -1.62 -3.52 20.85
C ILE A 140 -2.88 -4.08 20.19
N PRO A 141 -4.06 -3.46 20.34
CA PRO A 141 -5.32 -4.08 19.94
C PRO A 141 -5.67 -3.89 18.45
N LYS A 142 -4.93 -3.07 17.69
CA LYS A 142 -5.28 -2.70 16.31
C LYS A 142 -4.13 -3.00 15.35
N PHE A 143 -4.40 -3.77 14.30
CA PHE A 143 -3.41 -4.09 13.25
C PHE A 143 -4.06 -4.05 11.86
N LEU A 144 -3.80 -3.00 11.09
CA LEU A 144 -4.23 -2.87 9.69
C LEU A 144 -3.07 -3.22 8.76
N TYR A 145 -3.29 -4.23 7.92
CA TYR A 145 -2.30 -4.68 6.95
C TYR A 145 -2.61 -4.14 5.55
N ILE A 146 -1.62 -3.58 4.87
CA ILE A 146 -1.74 -3.19 3.46
C ILE A 146 -1.28 -4.36 2.60
N SER A 147 -2.25 -5.05 2.03
CA SER A 147 -2.07 -6.19 1.13
C SER A 147 -2.10 -5.77 -0.34
N SER A 148 -2.57 -6.63 -1.22
CA SER A 148 -2.70 -6.39 -2.66
C SER A 148 -3.80 -7.26 -3.24
N PRO A 149 -4.56 -6.85 -4.27
CA PRO A 149 -5.49 -7.72 -4.98
C PRO A 149 -4.81 -8.95 -5.61
N SER A 150 -3.51 -8.83 -5.92
CA SER A 150 -2.73 -9.93 -6.53
C SER A 150 -2.66 -11.20 -5.67
N VAL A 151 -2.98 -11.12 -4.37
CA VAL A 151 -2.98 -12.29 -3.47
C VAL A 151 -4.11 -13.28 -3.75
N ALA A 152 -5.22 -12.81 -4.35
CA ALA A 152 -6.37 -13.62 -4.75
C ALA A 152 -6.38 -13.96 -6.26
N HIS A 153 -5.38 -13.49 -7.01
CA HIS A 153 -5.27 -13.69 -8.44
C HIS A 153 -4.60 -15.02 -8.77
N ALA A 154 -5.37 -15.95 -9.32
CA ALA A 154 -4.84 -17.20 -9.90
C ALA A 154 -4.39 -17.03 -11.37
N GLY A 155 -4.20 -15.79 -11.84
CA GLY A 155 -3.81 -15.46 -13.21
C GLY A 155 -4.96 -15.40 -14.21
N ALA A 156 -6.20 -15.37 -13.74
CA ALA A 156 -7.40 -15.07 -14.51
C ALA A 156 -7.88 -13.64 -14.21
N ALA A 157 -8.62 -13.02 -15.15
CA ALA A 157 -9.26 -11.74 -14.90
C ALA A 157 -10.34 -11.89 -13.82
N LEU A 158 -10.37 -10.96 -12.86
CA LEU A 158 -11.40 -10.87 -11.83
C LEU A 158 -12.33 -9.70 -12.18
N VAL A 159 -13.42 -9.97 -12.90
CA VAL A 159 -14.40 -8.97 -13.29
C VAL A 159 -15.64 -9.16 -12.43
N GLY A 160 -15.99 -8.14 -11.61
CA GLY A 160 -17.13 -8.21 -10.69
C GLY A 160 -17.03 -9.31 -9.64
N ALA A 161 -15.85 -9.88 -9.43
CA ALA A 161 -15.61 -10.90 -8.41
C ALA A 161 -15.56 -10.27 -7.03
N GLY A 162 -15.94 -11.02 -6.00
CA GLY A 162 -15.75 -10.63 -4.60
C GLY A 162 -14.26 -10.60 -4.22
N ASN A 163 -13.98 -10.30 -2.95
CA ASN A 163 -12.60 -10.19 -2.45
C ASN A 163 -11.75 -11.46 -2.67
N GLY A 164 -12.36 -12.65 -2.67
CA GLY A 164 -11.68 -13.94 -2.73
C GLY A 164 -10.70 -14.15 -1.56
N ASP A 165 -10.29 -15.37 -1.32
CA ASP A 165 -9.28 -15.68 -0.31
C ASP A 165 -7.86 -15.49 -0.87
N ALA A 166 -6.93 -15.12 0.00
CA ALA A 166 -5.51 -15.13 -0.36
C ALA A 166 -5.04 -16.56 -0.62
N SER A 167 -4.45 -16.79 -1.79
CA SER A 167 -4.07 -18.11 -2.29
C SER A 167 -2.58 -18.13 -2.65
N PRO A 168 -1.70 -18.39 -1.67
CA PRO A 168 -0.24 -18.43 -1.90
C PRO A 168 0.16 -19.45 -2.96
N GLU A 169 -0.58 -20.57 -3.05
CA GLU A 169 -0.35 -21.68 -3.98
C GLU A 169 -0.65 -21.30 -5.44
N HIS A 170 -1.57 -20.36 -5.67
CA HIS A 170 -1.95 -19.89 -7.00
C HIS A 170 -1.41 -18.51 -7.36
N ALA A 171 -0.85 -17.80 -6.37
CA ALA A 171 -0.32 -16.46 -6.57
C ALA A 171 0.88 -16.47 -7.53
N ARG A 172 0.86 -15.61 -8.55
CA ARG A 172 1.92 -15.53 -9.54
C ARG A 172 3.00 -14.53 -9.14
N GLY A 173 4.23 -15.03 -9.08
CA GLY A 173 5.42 -14.25 -8.71
C GLY A 173 5.64 -14.15 -7.20
N ASN A 174 6.91 -13.94 -6.84
CA ASN A 174 7.37 -13.93 -5.44
C ASN A 174 6.67 -12.87 -4.59
N TYR A 175 6.39 -11.68 -5.16
CA TYR A 175 5.68 -10.62 -4.47
C TYR A 175 4.26 -11.04 -4.06
N ALA A 176 3.43 -11.46 -5.03
CA ALA A 176 2.05 -11.84 -4.76
C ALA A 176 1.97 -13.02 -3.79
N ARG A 177 2.83 -14.04 -3.97
CA ARG A 177 2.92 -15.19 -3.07
C ARG A 177 3.27 -14.77 -1.65
N SER A 178 4.30 -13.93 -1.47
CA SER A 178 4.71 -13.47 -0.14
C SER A 178 3.64 -12.62 0.55
N LYS A 179 2.96 -11.75 -0.20
CA LYS A 179 1.84 -10.95 0.32
C LYS A 179 0.65 -11.83 0.72
N ALA A 180 0.36 -12.90 -0.05
CA ALA A 180 -0.71 -13.85 0.27
C ALA A 180 -0.42 -14.61 1.57
N VAL A 181 0.82 -15.09 1.76
CA VAL A 181 1.22 -15.77 3.01
C VAL A 181 1.11 -14.81 4.20
N ALA A 182 1.61 -13.58 4.05
CA ALA A 182 1.57 -12.58 5.13
C ALA A 182 0.13 -12.18 5.47
N GLU A 183 -0.75 -11.97 4.48
CA GLU A 183 -2.16 -11.66 4.72
C GLU A 183 -2.87 -12.77 5.49
N LYS A 184 -2.67 -14.03 5.10
CA LYS A 184 -3.23 -15.17 5.86
C LYS A 184 -2.78 -15.16 7.30
N ALA A 185 -1.49 -14.93 7.57
CA ALA A 185 -0.96 -14.84 8.92
C ALA A 185 -1.61 -13.68 9.72
N VAL A 186 -1.76 -12.52 9.10
CA VAL A 186 -2.43 -11.36 9.73
C VAL A 186 -3.88 -11.67 10.09
N LEU A 187 -4.65 -12.22 9.16
CA LEU A 187 -6.07 -12.50 9.39
C LEU A 187 -6.28 -13.65 10.38
N GLN A 188 -5.38 -14.63 10.44
CA GLN A 188 -5.41 -15.72 11.42
C GLN A 188 -5.18 -15.23 12.86
N MET A 189 -4.45 -14.13 13.05
CA MET A 189 -4.22 -13.53 14.37
C MET A 189 -5.42 -12.71 14.89
N ASN A 190 -6.46 -12.52 14.07
CA ASN A 190 -7.66 -11.81 14.53
C ASN A 190 -8.33 -12.53 15.70
N GLY A 191 -8.65 -11.78 16.75
CA GLY A 191 -9.28 -12.33 17.96
C GLY A 191 -8.30 -12.93 18.97
N THR A 192 -6.99 -12.85 18.74
CA THR A 192 -5.98 -13.27 19.74
C THR A 192 -6.13 -12.47 21.02
N ALA A 193 -6.21 -13.16 22.17
CA ALA A 193 -6.31 -12.52 23.47
C ALA A 193 -5.03 -11.76 23.83
N LEU A 194 -5.17 -10.56 24.36
CA LEU A 194 -4.10 -9.70 24.81
C LEU A 194 -4.03 -9.69 26.36
N SER A 195 -2.86 -9.36 26.90
CA SER A 195 -2.65 -9.29 28.35
C SER A 195 -3.54 -8.26 29.07
N THR A 196 -4.09 -7.29 28.33
CA THR A 196 -5.04 -6.27 28.84
C THR A 196 -6.48 -6.79 28.97
N GLY A 197 -6.79 -8.00 28.51
CA GLY A 197 -8.15 -8.54 28.41
C GLY A 197 -8.88 -8.13 27.12
N GLU A 198 -8.28 -7.28 26.28
CA GLU A 198 -8.77 -7.00 24.93
C GLU A 198 -8.37 -8.11 23.96
N HIS A 199 -8.83 -8.00 22.72
CA HIS A 199 -8.45 -8.91 21.65
C HIS A 199 -7.82 -8.13 20.50
N LEU A 200 -6.79 -8.71 19.88
CA LEU A 200 -6.17 -8.17 18.69
C LEU A 200 -7.19 -8.17 17.53
N CYS A 201 -7.45 -7.00 16.99
CA CYS A 201 -8.30 -6.82 15.82
C CYS A 201 -7.43 -6.60 14.60
N THR A 202 -7.50 -7.50 13.62
CA THR A 202 -6.74 -7.41 12.38
C THR A 202 -7.65 -7.30 11.16
N SER A 203 -7.20 -6.59 10.12
CA SER A 203 -7.83 -6.55 8.81
C SER A 203 -6.78 -6.30 7.74
N ALA A 204 -7.09 -6.61 6.49
CA ALA A 204 -6.24 -6.34 5.33
C ALA A 204 -6.94 -5.45 4.32
N LEU A 205 -6.29 -4.39 3.87
CA LEU A 205 -6.71 -3.62 2.70
C LEU A 205 -5.92 -4.10 1.47
N ARG A 206 -6.62 -4.32 0.37
CA ARG A 206 -6.07 -4.69 -0.93
C ARG A 206 -6.27 -3.54 -1.91
N PRO A 207 -5.43 -2.49 -1.86
CA PRO A 207 -5.54 -1.39 -2.81
C PRO A 207 -5.21 -1.87 -4.21
N HIS A 208 -6.02 -1.46 -5.18
CA HIS A 208 -5.71 -1.62 -6.60
C HIS A 208 -4.48 -0.81 -6.99
N LEU A 209 -4.14 -0.79 -8.28
CA LEU A 209 -2.98 -0.07 -8.80
C LEU A 209 -3.01 1.40 -8.35
N ILE A 210 -2.13 1.75 -7.41
CA ILE A 210 -2.04 3.11 -6.86
C ILE A 210 -1.21 3.97 -7.79
N TRP A 211 -1.67 5.18 -8.07
CA TRP A 211 -0.97 6.18 -8.85
C TRP A 211 -1.21 7.58 -8.31
N GLY A 212 -0.32 8.51 -8.64
CA GLY A 212 -0.42 9.91 -8.23
C GLY A 212 0.94 10.58 -8.15
N PRO A 213 1.02 11.79 -7.60
CA PRO A 213 2.29 12.48 -7.39
C PRO A 213 3.29 11.65 -6.59
N GLY A 214 4.53 11.59 -7.05
CA GLY A 214 5.60 10.78 -6.44
C GLY A 214 5.60 9.31 -6.86
N ASP A 215 4.77 8.88 -7.84
CA ASP A 215 4.83 7.55 -8.41
C ASP A 215 6.00 7.41 -9.39
N THR A 216 7.10 6.89 -8.89
CA THR A 216 8.31 6.59 -9.67
C THR A 216 8.31 5.17 -10.26
N GLN A 217 7.30 4.36 -9.97
CA GLN A 217 7.31 2.95 -10.33
C GLN A 217 6.45 2.62 -11.56
N LEU A 218 5.29 3.25 -11.69
CA LEU A 218 4.35 2.98 -12.77
C LEU A 218 4.28 4.12 -13.76
N VAL A 219 3.72 5.26 -13.35
CA VAL A 219 3.42 6.38 -14.26
C VAL A 219 4.70 6.94 -14.88
N GLU A 220 5.72 7.22 -14.07
CA GLU A 220 7.00 7.74 -14.55
C GLU A 220 7.63 6.79 -15.58
N ARG A 221 7.68 5.50 -15.30
CA ARG A 221 8.24 4.49 -16.24
C ARG A 221 7.42 4.35 -17.53
N ILE A 222 6.09 4.45 -17.44
CA ILE A 222 5.23 4.48 -18.64
C ILE A 222 5.58 5.70 -19.48
N LEU A 223 5.66 6.88 -18.86
CA LEU A 223 5.95 8.13 -19.56
C LEU A 223 7.36 8.15 -20.19
N GLU A 224 8.38 7.68 -19.48
CA GLU A 224 9.74 7.55 -20.01
C GLU A 224 9.78 6.66 -21.25
N ARG A 225 9.15 5.49 -21.18
CA ARG A 225 9.07 4.55 -22.30
C ARG A 225 8.23 5.09 -23.43
N ALA A 226 7.12 5.80 -23.14
CA ALA A 226 6.28 6.42 -24.14
C ALA A 226 7.01 7.53 -24.90
N ARG A 227 7.79 8.38 -24.21
CA ARG A 227 8.67 9.38 -24.84
C ARG A 227 9.67 8.74 -25.79
N ALA A 228 10.17 7.55 -25.44
CA ALA A 228 11.07 6.78 -26.28
C ALA A 228 10.35 5.96 -27.38
N GLY A 229 9.03 6.02 -27.49
CA GLY A 229 8.24 5.23 -28.43
C GLY A 229 8.26 3.72 -28.16
N ARG A 230 8.52 3.30 -26.92
CA ARG A 230 8.78 1.90 -26.54
C ARG A 230 7.69 1.27 -25.68
N VAL A 231 6.47 1.80 -25.68
CA VAL A 231 5.32 1.24 -24.96
C VAL A 231 4.42 0.50 -25.94
N PRO A 232 4.45 -0.84 -25.99
CA PRO A 232 3.48 -1.61 -26.73
C PRO A 232 2.18 -1.76 -25.93
N LEU A 233 1.05 -1.76 -26.59
CA LEU A 233 -0.19 -2.25 -26.04
C LEU A 233 -0.25 -3.78 -26.23
N LEU A 234 -0.62 -4.52 -25.21
CA LEU A 234 -0.88 -5.95 -25.35
C LEU A 234 -2.30 -6.16 -25.85
N SER A 235 -2.46 -6.84 -26.99
CA SER A 235 -3.77 -7.09 -27.63
C SER A 235 -4.65 -5.82 -27.71
N GLY A 236 -4.06 -4.72 -28.17
CA GLY A 236 -4.77 -3.44 -28.28
C GLY A 236 -5.04 -2.73 -26.96
N GLY A 237 -4.55 -3.26 -25.85
CA GLY A 237 -4.78 -2.67 -24.51
C GLY A 237 -6.23 -2.78 -24.04
N THR A 238 -7.00 -3.77 -24.53
CA THR A 238 -8.44 -3.94 -24.21
C THR A 238 -8.71 -4.49 -22.81
N GLY A 239 -7.68 -5.01 -22.10
CA GLY A 239 -7.82 -5.47 -20.74
C GLY A 239 -8.29 -4.34 -19.82
N LEU A 240 -9.30 -4.64 -18.98
CA LEU A 240 -9.79 -3.70 -17.98
C LEU A 240 -8.89 -3.71 -16.76
N ILE A 241 -8.63 -2.53 -16.25
CA ILE A 241 -7.93 -2.33 -14.98
C ILE A 241 -8.65 -1.24 -14.17
N ASP A 242 -8.84 -1.48 -12.91
CA ASP A 242 -9.23 -0.44 -11.98
C ASP A 242 -8.01 0.10 -11.25
N THR A 243 -8.04 1.35 -10.89
CA THR A 243 -6.92 2.04 -10.25
C THR A 243 -7.38 2.74 -8.98
N LEU A 244 -6.43 3.21 -8.20
CA LEU A 244 -6.70 3.94 -6.98
C LEU A 244 -5.78 5.17 -6.94
N TYR A 245 -6.37 6.37 -6.92
CA TYR A 245 -5.60 7.60 -6.76
C TYR A 245 -5.05 7.70 -5.35
N ILE A 246 -3.86 8.24 -5.19
CA ILE A 246 -3.11 8.23 -3.93
C ILE A 246 -3.86 8.86 -2.75
N ASP A 247 -4.60 9.96 -2.95
CA ASP A 247 -5.38 10.58 -1.89
C ASP A 247 -6.50 9.65 -1.41
N ASN A 248 -7.19 8.97 -2.33
CA ASN A 248 -8.22 7.99 -2.00
C ASN A 248 -7.61 6.76 -1.31
N ALA A 249 -6.41 6.36 -1.70
CA ALA A 249 -5.68 5.27 -1.05
C ALA A 249 -5.33 5.63 0.40
N ALA A 250 -4.82 6.84 0.64
CA ALA A 250 -4.49 7.31 1.98
C ALA A 250 -5.74 7.45 2.86
N ASP A 251 -6.85 7.96 2.32
CA ASP A 251 -8.14 8.02 3.03
C ASP A 251 -8.67 6.64 3.37
N ALA A 252 -8.54 5.69 2.46
CA ALA A 252 -8.93 4.31 2.73
C ALA A 252 -8.10 3.68 3.86
N VAL A 253 -6.82 4.02 3.99
CA VAL A 253 -5.99 3.58 5.13
C VAL A 253 -6.51 4.17 6.44
N VAL A 254 -6.80 5.47 6.49
CA VAL A 254 -7.37 6.12 7.69
C VAL A 254 -8.72 5.49 8.06
N HIS A 255 -9.65 5.40 7.11
CA HIS A 255 -10.97 4.80 7.36
C HIS A 255 -10.90 3.32 7.71
N GLY A 256 -9.98 2.56 7.09
CA GLY A 256 -9.74 1.16 7.43
C GLY A 256 -9.26 1.01 8.87
N TYR A 257 -8.38 1.89 9.33
CA TYR A 257 -7.89 1.92 10.69
C TYR A 257 -8.98 2.33 11.70
N GLU A 258 -9.74 3.38 11.41
CA GLU A 258 -10.85 3.85 12.25
C GLU A 258 -11.96 2.80 12.39
N ARG A 259 -12.23 2.06 11.32
CA ARG A 259 -13.31 1.05 11.25
C ARG A 259 -12.80 -0.38 11.43
N LEU A 260 -11.61 -0.57 11.98
CA LEU A 260 -10.96 -1.87 12.05
C LEU A 260 -11.83 -2.93 12.73
N LYS A 261 -12.58 -2.57 13.79
CA LYS A 261 -13.51 -3.49 14.46
C LYS A 261 -14.62 -3.99 13.52
N ALA A 262 -15.14 -3.13 12.63
CA ALA A 262 -16.14 -3.54 11.64
C ALA A 262 -15.56 -4.38 10.51
N LEU A 263 -14.25 -4.30 10.29
CA LEU A 263 -13.50 -5.04 9.27
C LEU A 263 -12.78 -6.27 9.83
N ALA A 264 -12.93 -6.57 11.11
CA ALA A 264 -12.19 -7.58 11.82
C ALA A 264 -12.18 -8.94 11.10
N GLY A 265 -10.99 -9.51 10.92
CA GLY A 265 -10.79 -10.80 10.27
C GLY A 265 -11.05 -10.82 8.75
N ARG A 266 -11.26 -9.66 8.13
CA ARG A 266 -11.59 -9.58 6.69
C ARG A 266 -10.52 -8.86 5.88
N ALA A 267 -10.38 -9.28 4.62
CA ALA A 267 -9.70 -8.52 3.59
C ALA A 267 -10.70 -7.69 2.79
N VAL A 268 -10.34 -6.47 2.39
CA VAL A 268 -11.19 -5.56 1.62
C VAL A 268 -10.41 -5.01 0.43
N VAL A 269 -10.99 -5.14 -0.77
CA VAL A 269 -10.46 -4.51 -1.98
C VAL A 269 -10.83 -3.03 -1.99
N VAL A 270 -9.86 -2.18 -2.32
CA VAL A 270 -10.02 -0.73 -2.41
C VAL A 270 -9.65 -0.25 -3.80
N THR A 271 -10.56 0.49 -4.44
CA THR A 271 -10.43 0.95 -5.82
C THR A 271 -11.22 2.23 -6.01
N ASN A 272 -10.95 3.00 -7.06
CA ASN A 272 -11.77 4.15 -7.44
C ASN A 272 -13.17 3.75 -7.99
N GLY A 273 -13.38 2.47 -8.32
CA GLY A 273 -14.64 1.99 -8.91
C GLY A 273 -14.87 2.52 -10.33
N GLN A 274 -13.81 2.83 -11.06
CA GLN A 274 -13.83 3.37 -12.41
C GLN A 274 -12.90 2.55 -13.32
N PRO A 275 -13.27 1.30 -13.64
CA PRO A 275 -12.44 0.46 -14.50
C PRO A 275 -12.30 1.11 -15.88
N ARG A 276 -11.07 1.13 -16.40
CA ARG A 276 -10.67 1.63 -17.70
C ARG A 276 -9.92 0.56 -18.47
N THR A 277 -9.91 0.65 -19.77
CA THR A 277 -8.99 -0.17 -20.55
C THR A 277 -7.54 0.30 -20.31
N VAL A 278 -6.60 -0.63 -20.40
CA VAL A 278 -5.17 -0.31 -20.31
C VAL A 278 -4.78 0.75 -21.35
N ALA A 279 -5.37 0.68 -22.54
CA ALA A 279 -5.15 1.67 -23.60
C ALA A 279 -5.61 3.07 -23.19
N GLU A 280 -6.83 3.20 -22.63
CA GLU A 280 -7.36 4.49 -22.14
C GLU A 280 -6.50 5.05 -21.02
N LEU A 281 -6.11 4.22 -20.05
CA LEU A 281 -5.29 4.63 -18.93
C LEU A 281 -3.92 5.16 -19.39
N MET A 282 -3.22 4.38 -20.24
CA MET A 282 -1.92 4.78 -20.75
C MET A 282 -2.01 6.02 -21.63
N SER A 283 -3.02 6.12 -22.48
CA SER A 283 -3.25 7.29 -23.33
C SER A 283 -3.56 8.53 -22.47
N GLY A 284 -4.35 8.38 -21.42
CA GLY A 284 -4.65 9.46 -20.47
C GLY A 284 -3.40 10.01 -19.80
N PHE A 285 -2.53 9.14 -19.27
CA PHE A 285 -1.25 9.58 -18.68
C PHE A 285 -0.36 10.30 -19.71
N CYS A 286 -0.24 9.77 -20.92
CA CYS A 286 0.56 10.40 -21.96
C CYS A 286 0.00 11.76 -22.35
N THR A 287 -1.31 11.85 -22.58
CA THR A 287 -1.98 13.09 -22.99
C THR A 287 -1.84 14.20 -21.93
N ALA A 288 -1.98 13.85 -20.66
CA ALA A 288 -1.88 14.79 -19.55
C ALA A 288 -0.53 15.53 -19.47
N VAL A 289 0.53 14.93 -20.02
CA VAL A 289 1.88 15.51 -20.05
C VAL A 289 2.41 15.81 -21.45
N GLY A 290 1.53 15.84 -22.46
CA GLY A 290 1.88 16.16 -23.85
C GLY A 290 2.78 15.11 -24.54
N VAL A 291 2.78 13.86 -24.06
CA VAL A 291 3.54 12.75 -24.66
C VAL A 291 2.62 12.00 -25.64
N PRO A 292 3.12 11.57 -26.81
CA PRO A 292 2.34 10.75 -27.74
C PRO A 292 1.85 9.45 -27.07
N ALA A 293 0.57 9.12 -27.27
CA ALA A 293 0.00 7.86 -26.80
C ALA A 293 0.65 6.65 -27.49
N PRO A 294 0.63 5.46 -26.87
CA PRO A 294 1.12 4.22 -27.47
C PRO A 294 0.44 3.95 -28.82
N ARG A 295 1.23 3.67 -29.87
CA ARG A 295 0.71 3.54 -31.25
C ARG A 295 0.75 2.12 -31.81
N PHE A 296 1.47 1.20 -31.16
CA PHE A 296 1.60 -0.17 -31.66
C PHE A 296 1.11 -1.19 -30.65
N SER A 297 0.62 -2.30 -31.16
CA SER A 297 0.08 -3.40 -30.36
C SER A 297 0.84 -4.68 -30.67
N VAL A 298 1.06 -5.47 -29.64
CA VAL A 298 1.64 -6.82 -29.72
C VAL A 298 0.58 -7.82 -29.25
N PRO A 299 0.27 -8.87 -30.05
CA PRO A 299 -0.63 -9.90 -29.59
C PRO A 299 -0.13 -10.54 -28.27
N ALA A 300 -1.02 -10.72 -27.30
CA ALA A 300 -0.65 -11.25 -25.98
C ALA A 300 0.08 -12.61 -26.04
N PRO A 301 -0.29 -13.58 -26.90
CA PRO A 301 0.45 -14.83 -27.03
C PRO A 301 1.91 -14.63 -27.45
N VAL A 302 2.18 -13.69 -28.36
CA VAL A 302 3.54 -13.36 -28.83
C VAL A 302 4.34 -12.75 -27.68
N ALA A 303 3.75 -11.83 -26.94
CA ALA A 303 4.40 -11.20 -25.78
C ALA A 303 4.72 -12.22 -24.68
N VAL A 304 3.82 -13.18 -24.41
CA VAL A 304 4.05 -14.25 -23.42
C VAL A 304 5.22 -15.16 -23.84
N VAL A 305 5.28 -15.56 -25.11
CA VAL A 305 6.38 -16.38 -25.63
C VAL A 305 7.70 -15.62 -25.54
N ALA A 306 7.72 -14.37 -25.99
CA ALA A 306 8.92 -13.52 -25.92
C ALA A 306 9.38 -13.32 -24.46
N GLY A 307 8.44 -13.04 -23.53
CA GLY A 307 8.77 -12.91 -22.10
C GLY A 307 9.40 -14.17 -21.51
N ARG A 308 8.84 -15.35 -21.80
CA ARG A 308 9.40 -16.63 -21.34
C ARG A 308 10.79 -16.93 -21.91
N LEU A 309 11.03 -16.54 -23.16
CA LEU A 309 12.37 -16.67 -23.77
C LEU A 309 13.38 -15.74 -23.09
N ILE A 310 12.99 -14.49 -22.86
CA ILE A 310 13.84 -13.51 -22.14
C ILE A 310 14.17 -14.03 -20.73
N GLU A 311 13.17 -14.47 -19.96
CA GLU A 311 13.39 -15.03 -18.62
C GLU A 311 14.37 -16.22 -18.62
N LYS A 312 14.26 -17.12 -19.60
CA LYS A 312 15.20 -18.24 -19.75
C LYS A 312 16.63 -17.77 -20.07
N VAL A 313 16.77 -16.78 -20.95
CA VAL A 313 18.09 -16.21 -21.28
C VAL A 313 18.70 -15.53 -20.06
N TRP A 314 17.93 -14.76 -19.31
CA TRP A 314 18.40 -14.10 -18.08
C TRP A 314 18.77 -15.10 -16.97
N ALA A 315 18.09 -16.23 -16.88
CA ALA A 315 18.43 -17.30 -15.94
C ALA A 315 19.73 -18.04 -16.30
N LEU A 316 20.21 -17.89 -17.53
CA LEU A 316 21.47 -18.49 -18.02
C LEU A 316 22.67 -17.51 -18.00
N LEU A 317 22.40 -16.23 -17.75
CA LEU A 317 23.46 -15.22 -17.59
C LEU A 317 23.88 -15.15 -16.11
N PRO A 318 25.21 -15.19 -15.81
CA PRO A 318 25.74 -15.19 -14.47
C PRO A 318 25.49 -13.90 -13.70
#